data_febe9cc309e61306f46963c13d80530e
#
_entry.id   febe9cc309e61306f46963c13d80530e
#
_cell.length_a   1.000
_cell.length_b   1.000
_cell.length_c   1.000
_cell.angle_alpha   90.00
_cell.angle_beta   90.00
_cell.angle_gamma   90.00
#
_symmetry.space_group_name_H-M   'P 1'
#
loop_
_entity.id
_entity.type
_entity.pdbx_description
1 polymer ?
#
loop_
_entity_poly.entity_id
_entity_poly.type
_entity_poly.pdbx_seq_one_letter_code
_entity_poly.pdbx_strand_id
1 'polypeptide(L)'
;MKKEKVELTPEQKKKRLIKSLIIAGSVVMAFVIVIVSVIGAAVGASKRDETVANGTMAMLGNLMRNKNSIKYQTFGNEALYPVDNFRVSMSAMNHWEDGTDYASYDYTYTDGVHTANTLQGLQEMFNAYGATEMYVRINTTRYYPTDTNLKDYYHVRMHGLEESKKAVNVAVALGMPINVELGVFEGYSDAFESQYPVFDEYPELDGVYPKDANGTRKDWEDMSLDEICAVLKAYGRLVATELNAMGANIEIWDLGNETNYGFGGVMLPLKSAVSKATSKQFWITYMKKGFGADWLAKNVWCYNAKMFAALKEGIKEVYPAAKFSSHISTVTVGDEYVVKYFKTLADNGYTVDQAGISFYPNATSVMPDKIAQIKKIVLAVNRELGVNVMLAEYGYANETGLASGTFSSWNNKVHGYELTDEDGAKFLKELIVWGRNNGMAGIRPWAPELDWANPWFDFNKDTKTATAKMALFNALKEAVA
;
A
#
# COMPACT_ATOMS: atom_id res chain seq x y z
N MET A 1 26.53 32.42 -22.50
CA MET A 1 27.49 31.88 -21.52
C MET A 1 27.48 30.37 -21.62
N LYS A 2 28.60 29.74 -21.99
CA LYS A 2 28.70 28.26 -22.01
C LYS A 2 28.76 27.78 -20.55
N LYS A 3 27.84 26.95 -20.11
CA LYS A 3 27.92 26.28 -18.80
C LYS A 3 29.12 25.35 -18.83
N GLU A 4 30.12 25.63 -17.99
CA GLU A 4 31.25 24.74 -17.73
C GLU A 4 30.67 23.40 -17.18
N LYS A 5 31.00 22.31 -17.83
CA LYS A 5 30.73 20.98 -17.31
C LYS A 5 31.69 20.75 -16.14
N VAL A 6 31.13 20.72 -14.92
CA VAL A 6 31.90 20.29 -13.74
C VAL A 6 32.27 18.82 -13.92
N GLU A 7 33.56 18.55 -14.07
CA GLU A 7 34.06 17.18 -14.13
C GLU A 7 33.99 16.55 -12.74
N LEU A 8 33.25 15.45 -12.66
CA LEU A 8 33.12 14.66 -11.43
C LEU A 8 34.47 14.00 -11.08
N THR A 9 34.82 14.01 -9.79
CA THR A 9 36.00 13.30 -9.29
C THR A 9 35.89 11.78 -9.53
N PRO A 10 37.00 11.04 -9.56
CA PRO A 10 36.99 9.58 -9.73
C PRO A 10 36.10 8.86 -8.71
N GLU A 11 36.04 9.38 -7.48
CA GLU A 11 35.21 8.81 -6.41
C GLU A 11 33.71 9.07 -6.64
N GLN A 12 33.37 10.28 -7.12
CA GLN A 12 31.98 10.61 -7.51
C GLN A 12 31.53 9.82 -8.74
N LYS A 13 32.44 9.59 -9.71
CA LYS A 13 32.17 8.71 -10.86
C LYS A 13 31.92 7.26 -10.40
N LYS A 14 32.73 6.77 -9.44
CA LYS A 14 32.57 5.44 -8.86
C LYS A 14 31.25 5.27 -8.08
N LYS A 15 30.90 6.27 -7.24
CA LYS A 15 29.60 6.29 -6.52
C LYS A 15 28.41 6.34 -7.48
N ARG A 16 28.51 7.13 -8.55
CA ARG A 16 27.47 7.22 -9.58
C ARG A 16 27.33 5.92 -10.38
N LEU A 17 28.44 5.26 -10.69
CA LEU A 17 28.44 3.97 -11.35
C LEU A 17 27.83 2.88 -10.46
N ILE A 18 28.19 2.85 -9.17
CA ILE A 18 27.62 1.92 -8.19
C ILE A 18 26.11 2.15 -8.04
N LYS A 19 25.68 3.40 -7.94
CA LYS A 19 24.25 3.77 -7.86
C LYS A 19 23.50 3.33 -9.13
N SER A 20 24.05 3.56 -10.32
CA SER A 20 23.49 3.09 -11.59
C SER A 20 23.46 1.57 -11.71
N LEU A 21 24.49 0.88 -11.18
CA LEU A 21 24.55 -0.58 -11.16
C LEU A 21 23.56 -1.19 -10.16
N ILE A 22 23.31 -0.52 -9.03
CA ILE A 22 22.29 -0.96 -8.05
C ILE A 22 20.88 -0.78 -8.65
N ILE A 23 20.60 0.35 -9.28
CA ILE A 23 19.30 0.62 -9.94
C ILE A 23 19.12 -0.33 -11.14
N ALA A 24 20.12 -0.48 -12.00
CA ALA A 24 20.07 -1.44 -13.10
C ALA A 24 19.98 -2.89 -12.60
N GLY A 25 20.67 -3.22 -11.51
CA GLY A 25 20.60 -4.51 -10.84
C GLY A 25 19.20 -4.81 -10.26
N SER A 26 18.51 -3.80 -9.74
CA SER A 26 17.14 -3.96 -9.23
C SER A 26 16.13 -4.19 -10.36
N VAL A 27 16.25 -3.46 -11.46
CA VAL A 27 15.39 -3.62 -12.65
C VAL A 27 15.68 -4.94 -13.37
N VAL A 28 16.96 -5.29 -13.55
CA VAL A 28 17.36 -6.59 -14.13
C VAL A 28 16.97 -7.74 -13.20
N MET A 29 17.02 -7.54 -11.87
CA MET A 29 16.61 -8.56 -10.91
C MET A 29 15.09 -8.76 -10.89
N ALA A 30 14.27 -7.70 -11.06
CA ALA A 30 12.83 -7.85 -11.23
C ALA A 30 12.51 -8.62 -12.54
N PHE A 31 13.21 -8.33 -13.63
CA PHE A 31 13.07 -9.06 -14.90
C PHE A 31 13.63 -10.50 -14.81
N VAL A 32 14.78 -10.69 -14.16
CA VAL A 32 15.37 -12.02 -13.92
C VAL A 32 14.52 -12.82 -12.94
N ILE A 33 13.86 -12.19 -11.96
CA ILE A 33 12.93 -12.87 -11.05
C ILE A 33 11.70 -13.37 -11.82
N VAL A 34 11.14 -12.62 -12.75
CA VAL A 34 10.04 -13.10 -13.61
C VAL A 34 10.51 -14.22 -14.52
N ILE A 35 11.69 -14.10 -15.14
CA ILE A 35 12.25 -15.13 -16.04
C ILE A 35 12.73 -16.36 -15.24
N VAL A 36 13.37 -16.17 -14.08
CA VAL A 36 13.82 -17.27 -13.20
C VAL A 36 12.62 -17.91 -12.48
N SER A 37 11.53 -17.17 -12.23
CA SER A 37 10.29 -17.77 -11.73
C SER A 37 9.68 -18.72 -12.77
N VAL A 38 9.71 -18.33 -14.04
CA VAL A 38 9.23 -19.17 -15.15
C VAL A 38 10.21 -20.33 -15.42
N ILE A 39 11.53 -20.08 -15.38
CA ILE A 39 12.56 -21.10 -15.61
C ILE A 39 12.78 -21.96 -14.36
N GLY A 40 12.73 -21.39 -13.15
CA GLY A 40 12.89 -22.13 -11.91
C GLY A 40 11.69 -23.06 -11.60
N ALA A 41 10.48 -22.66 -11.99
CA ALA A 41 9.32 -23.55 -12.01
C ALA A 41 9.54 -24.69 -13.01
N ALA A 42 10.14 -24.43 -14.18
CA ALA A 42 10.42 -25.44 -15.18
C ALA A 42 11.60 -26.37 -14.79
N VAL A 43 12.65 -25.85 -14.13
CA VAL A 43 13.84 -26.64 -13.73
C VAL A 43 13.62 -27.36 -12.38
N GLY A 44 12.86 -26.77 -11.46
CA GLY A 44 12.44 -27.44 -10.21
C GLY A 44 11.46 -28.59 -10.47
N ALA A 45 10.70 -28.52 -11.55
CA ALA A 45 9.77 -29.57 -11.99
C ALA A 45 10.47 -30.79 -12.61
N SER A 46 11.73 -30.69 -13.05
CA SER A 46 12.45 -31.81 -13.65
C SER A 46 12.79 -32.97 -12.68
N LYS A 47 12.47 -32.82 -11.39
CA LYS A 47 12.58 -33.87 -10.38
C LYS A 47 11.24 -34.24 -9.69
N ARG A 48 10.13 -33.71 -10.16
CA ARG A 48 8.79 -34.09 -9.73
C ARG A 48 7.99 -34.48 -10.96
N ASP A 49 7.43 -35.68 -10.87
CA ASP A 49 6.42 -36.30 -11.74
C ASP A 49 6.11 -35.56 -13.06
N GLU A 50 6.44 -36.15 -14.20
CA GLU A 50 6.22 -35.62 -15.56
C GLU A 50 4.76 -35.12 -15.80
N THR A 51 3.80 -35.64 -15.03
CA THR A 51 2.38 -35.23 -15.07
C THR A 51 2.15 -33.78 -14.62
N VAL A 52 2.91 -33.27 -13.62
CA VAL A 52 2.78 -31.88 -13.12
C VAL A 52 3.46 -30.90 -14.08
N ALA A 53 4.62 -31.28 -14.62
CA ALA A 53 5.34 -30.46 -15.60
C ALA A 53 4.53 -30.31 -16.90
N ASN A 54 3.90 -31.40 -17.37
CA ASN A 54 3.02 -31.38 -18.53
C ASN A 54 1.74 -30.58 -18.30
N GLY A 55 1.17 -30.61 -17.09
CA GLY A 55 0.02 -29.79 -16.70
C GLY A 55 0.34 -28.30 -16.72
N THR A 56 1.47 -27.88 -16.15
CA THR A 56 1.89 -26.46 -16.10
C THR A 56 2.26 -25.93 -17.48
N MET A 57 2.95 -26.73 -18.31
CA MET A 57 3.27 -26.35 -19.70
C MET A 57 2.04 -26.34 -20.60
N ALA A 58 1.10 -27.25 -20.38
CA ALA A 58 -0.18 -27.23 -21.08
C ALA A 58 -1.04 -26.02 -20.68
N MET A 59 -1.01 -25.63 -19.41
CA MET A 59 -1.68 -24.42 -18.90
C MET A 59 -1.06 -23.14 -19.46
N LEU A 60 0.28 -23.03 -19.49
CA LEU A 60 1.01 -21.92 -20.13
C LEU A 60 0.79 -21.90 -21.64
N GLY A 61 0.80 -23.06 -22.29
CA GLY A 61 0.52 -23.17 -23.72
C GLY A 61 -0.93 -22.84 -24.08
N ASN A 62 -1.88 -23.13 -23.18
CA ASN A 62 -3.28 -22.73 -23.32
C ASN A 62 -3.47 -21.23 -23.05
N LEU A 63 -2.79 -20.67 -22.06
CA LEU A 63 -2.75 -19.21 -21.81
C LEU A 63 -2.18 -18.46 -23.00
N MET A 64 -1.09 -18.96 -23.61
CA MET A 64 -0.48 -18.31 -24.78
C MET A 64 -1.32 -18.50 -26.06
N ARG A 65 -1.98 -19.64 -26.26
CA ARG A 65 -2.84 -19.90 -27.41
C ARG A 65 -4.18 -19.19 -27.31
N ASN A 66 -4.70 -18.93 -26.12
CA ASN A 66 -5.99 -18.30 -25.90
C ASN A 66 -5.95 -16.77 -25.82
N LYS A 67 -4.80 -16.12 -26.04
CA LYS A 67 -4.73 -14.65 -26.08
C LYS A 67 -5.73 -14.01 -27.05
N ASN A 68 -6.07 -14.69 -28.14
CA ASN A 68 -7.02 -14.20 -29.14
C ASN A 68 -8.50 -14.56 -28.85
N SER A 69 -8.79 -15.26 -27.74
CA SER A 69 -10.15 -15.68 -27.41
C SER A 69 -10.64 -15.17 -26.04
N ILE A 70 -9.85 -14.31 -25.37
CA ILE A 70 -10.28 -13.68 -24.10
C ILE A 70 -11.42 -12.72 -24.43
N LYS A 71 -12.62 -13.02 -23.98
CA LYS A 71 -13.74 -12.09 -23.99
C LYS A 71 -13.59 -11.18 -22.76
N TYR A 72 -12.96 -10.02 -22.99
CA TYR A 72 -12.78 -9.03 -21.93
C TYR A 72 -14.12 -8.53 -21.41
N GLN A 73 -14.18 -8.31 -20.09
CA GLN A 73 -15.38 -7.76 -19.44
C GLN A 73 -15.39 -6.23 -19.50
N THR A 74 -16.59 -5.66 -19.33
CA THR A 74 -16.84 -4.26 -19.00
C THR A 74 -17.42 -4.18 -17.60
N PHE A 75 -17.49 -2.98 -17.01
CA PHE A 75 -18.09 -2.83 -15.69
C PHE A 75 -19.57 -3.23 -15.68
N GLY A 76 -20.35 -2.88 -16.70
CA GLY A 76 -21.77 -3.23 -16.74
C GLY A 76 -22.62 -2.43 -15.74
N ASN A 77 -23.90 -2.81 -15.59
CA ASN A 77 -24.89 -2.10 -14.79
C ASN A 77 -25.50 -2.96 -13.67
N GLU A 78 -24.87 -4.08 -13.33
CA GLU A 78 -25.33 -4.90 -12.21
C GLU A 78 -25.27 -4.14 -10.87
N ALA A 79 -26.22 -4.44 -9.98
CA ALA A 79 -26.32 -3.86 -8.65
C ALA A 79 -26.69 -4.96 -7.65
N LEU A 80 -25.70 -5.71 -7.18
CA LEU A 80 -25.87 -6.87 -6.34
C LEU A 80 -25.70 -6.58 -4.84
N TYR A 81 -24.88 -5.60 -4.51
CA TYR A 81 -24.54 -5.20 -3.14
C TYR A 81 -24.43 -3.67 -3.06
N PRO A 82 -25.53 -2.91 -3.16
CA PRO A 82 -25.48 -1.43 -3.09
C PRO A 82 -24.89 -0.95 -1.76
N VAL A 83 -24.07 0.10 -1.83
CA VAL A 83 -23.42 0.74 -0.68
C VAL A 83 -23.92 2.17 -0.55
N ASP A 84 -24.55 2.49 0.58
CA ASP A 84 -25.15 3.81 0.82
C ASP A 84 -24.09 4.90 1.04
N ASN A 85 -23.01 4.59 1.77
CA ASN A 85 -21.97 5.52 2.15
C ASN A 85 -20.65 5.14 1.47
N PHE A 86 -20.49 5.55 0.22
CA PHE A 86 -19.23 5.38 -0.48
C PHE A 86 -18.23 6.44 -0.03
N ARG A 87 -17.04 6.01 0.37
CA ARG A 87 -16.01 6.88 0.93
C ARG A 87 -14.87 7.13 -0.06
N VAL A 88 -14.37 8.36 -0.06
CA VAL A 88 -13.18 8.73 -0.81
C VAL A 88 -12.13 9.20 0.17
N SER A 89 -11.12 8.37 0.35
CA SER A 89 -9.99 8.60 1.26
C SER A 89 -8.84 9.24 0.49
N MET A 90 -9.02 10.47 0.02
CA MET A 90 -8.05 11.17 -0.80
C MET A 90 -7.36 12.26 0.01
N SER A 91 -6.06 12.10 0.22
CA SER A 91 -5.21 13.05 0.95
C SER A 91 -3.81 13.05 0.36
N ALA A 92 -3.04 14.10 0.64
CA ALA A 92 -1.62 14.09 0.36
C ALA A 92 -0.92 13.05 1.25
N MET A 93 -0.03 12.26 0.66
CA MET A 93 0.78 11.28 1.38
C MET A 93 1.81 11.96 2.27
N ASN A 94 2.27 13.13 1.90
CA ASN A 94 3.37 13.79 2.56
C ASN A 94 2.94 15.11 3.20
N HIS A 95 3.58 15.43 4.31
CA HIS A 95 3.38 16.65 5.05
C HIS A 95 4.45 17.66 4.64
N TRP A 96 4.10 18.64 3.83
CA TRP A 96 5.05 19.59 3.28
C TRP A 96 5.07 20.97 3.98
N GLU A 97 4.32 21.13 5.07
CA GLU A 97 4.19 22.41 5.76
C GLU A 97 5.49 22.90 6.44
N ASP A 98 6.44 22.01 6.69
CA ASP A 98 7.64 22.29 7.46
C ASP A 98 8.86 22.75 6.64
N GLY A 99 8.71 22.97 5.33
CA GLY A 99 9.84 23.36 4.49
C GLY A 99 10.99 22.36 4.49
N THR A 100 10.75 21.13 4.95
CA THR A 100 11.73 20.08 4.88
C THR A 100 11.89 19.67 3.43
N ASP A 101 13.10 19.74 2.97
CA ASP A 101 13.70 19.55 1.66
C ASP A 101 13.21 18.37 0.79
N TYR A 102 11.94 18.16 0.68
CA TYR A 102 11.37 17.39 -0.41
C TYR A 102 11.24 18.31 -1.61
N ALA A 103 12.19 18.22 -2.52
CA ALA A 103 12.23 19.04 -3.73
C ALA A 103 10.98 18.95 -4.60
N SER A 104 10.12 17.95 -4.36
CA SER A 104 8.83 17.77 -5.01
C SER A 104 7.69 18.54 -4.36
N TYR A 105 7.83 19.06 -3.13
CA TYR A 105 6.74 19.70 -2.37
C TYR A 105 6.79 21.20 -2.29
N ASP A 106 7.79 21.81 -2.90
CA ASP A 106 7.84 23.27 -3.12
C ASP A 106 6.81 23.76 -4.14
N TYR A 107 5.83 22.92 -4.51
CA TYR A 107 4.85 23.29 -5.51
C TYR A 107 3.65 24.01 -4.92
N THR A 108 3.18 25.01 -5.65
CA THR A 108 1.84 25.56 -5.47
C THR A 108 0.86 24.76 -6.33
N TYR A 109 -0.10 24.11 -5.70
CA TYR A 109 -1.12 23.31 -6.36
C TYR A 109 -2.29 24.17 -6.75
N THR A 110 -2.85 23.99 -7.94
CA THR A 110 -4.02 24.74 -8.39
C THR A 110 -4.91 23.91 -9.31
N ASP A 111 -6.22 24.11 -9.16
CA ASP A 111 -7.26 23.59 -10.07
C ASP A 111 -7.81 24.69 -11.02
N GLY A 112 -7.17 25.88 -11.02
CA GLY A 112 -7.61 27.06 -11.74
C GLY A 112 -8.62 27.93 -10.98
N VAL A 113 -9.17 27.44 -9.88
CA VAL A 113 -10.10 28.17 -8.98
C VAL A 113 -9.48 28.30 -7.60
N HIS A 114 -8.97 27.21 -7.06
CA HIS A 114 -8.29 27.14 -5.78
C HIS A 114 -6.78 27.09 -5.98
N THR A 115 -6.07 27.56 -4.98
CA THR A 115 -4.61 27.51 -4.93
C THR A 115 -4.19 27.06 -3.53
N ALA A 116 -3.35 26.05 -3.44
CA ALA A 116 -2.92 25.45 -2.19
C ALA A 116 -1.40 25.29 -2.15
N ASN A 117 -0.79 25.69 -1.03
CA ASN A 117 0.62 25.45 -0.69
C ASN A 117 0.76 24.94 0.75
N THR A 118 -0.33 24.50 1.36
CA THR A 118 -0.40 23.86 2.68
C THR A 118 -1.16 22.55 2.58
N LEU A 119 -0.93 21.66 3.54
CA LEU A 119 -1.65 20.40 3.65
C LEU A 119 -3.16 20.62 3.75
N GLN A 120 -3.58 21.59 4.59
CA GLN A 120 -4.99 21.94 4.74
C GLN A 120 -5.59 22.45 3.43
N GLY A 121 -4.94 23.40 2.75
CA GLY A 121 -5.46 23.95 1.49
C GLY A 121 -5.57 22.89 0.39
N LEU A 122 -4.63 21.93 0.32
CA LEU A 122 -4.73 20.82 -0.62
C LEU A 122 -5.87 19.88 -0.25
N GLN A 123 -6.08 19.61 1.04
CA GLN A 123 -7.21 18.78 1.48
C GLN A 123 -8.55 19.47 1.17
N GLU A 124 -8.65 20.77 1.38
CA GLU A 124 -9.85 21.56 1.00
C GLU A 124 -10.13 21.45 -0.52
N MET A 125 -9.08 21.48 -1.35
CA MET A 125 -9.21 21.25 -2.79
C MET A 125 -9.72 19.83 -3.06
N PHE A 126 -9.15 18.79 -2.45
CA PHE A 126 -9.64 17.41 -2.61
C PHE A 126 -11.10 17.26 -2.17
N ASN A 127 -11.52 17.92 -1.10
CA ASN A 127 -12.89 17.91 -0.62
C ASN A 127 -13.85 18.52 -1.63
N ALA A 128 -13.46 19.58 -2.34
CA ALA A 128 -14.25 20.19 -3.40
C ALA A 128 -14.54 19.23 -4.56
N TYR A 129 -13.74 18.17 -4.69
CA TYR A 129 -13.89 17.12 -5.71
C TYR A 129 -14.34 15.76 -5.16
N GLY A 130 -14.80 15.70 -3.93
CA GLY A 130 -15.50 14.52 -3.41
C GLY A 130 -14.72 13.69 -2.41
N ALA A 131 -13.57 14.14 -1.90
CA ALA A 131 -12.94 13.50 -0.74
C ALA A 131 -13.87 13.62 0.48
N THR A 132 -14.13 12.48 1.15
CA THR A 132 -15.06 12.38 2.27
C THR A 132 -14.37 12.11 3.60
N GLU A 133 -13.14 11.63 3.55
CA GLU A 133 -12.31 11.35 4.72
C GLU A 133 -10.84 11.64 4.41
N MET A 134 -10.07 11.96 5.44
CA MET A 134 -8.62 12.05 5.32
C MET A 134 -7.97 10.68 5.53
N TYR A 135 -6.95 10.40 4.73
CA TYR A 135 -6.05 9.29 4.96
C TYR A 135 -4.84 9.76 5.77
N VAL A 136 -4.52 9.02 6.82
CA VAL A 136 -3.34 9.28 7.64
C VAL A 136 -2.59 7.97 7.87
N ARG A 137 -1.35 7.87 7.39
CA ARG A 137 -0.44 6.76 7.69
C ARG A 137 0.34 7.06 8.97
N ILE A 138 0.49 6.07 9.84
CA ILE A 138 1.31 6.15 11.06
C ILE A 138 2.24 4.95 11.09
N ASN A 139 3.54 5.21 11.01
CA ASN A 139 4.62 4.23 11.18
C ASN A 139 5.05 4.17 12.65
N THR A 140 5.91 3.20 13.00
CA THR A 140 6.38 3.05 14.38
C THR A 140 7.50 4.02 14.77
N THR A 141 8.10 4.75 13.84
CA THR A 141 8.95 5.90 14.18
C THR A 141 8.10 6.96 14.89
N ARG A 142 8.61 7.55 15.96
CA ARG A 142 7.88 8.61 16.68
C ARG A 142 8.20 9.99 16.14
N TYR A 143 9.48 10.31 16.03
CA TYR A 143 9.95 11.64 15.67
C TYR A 143 10.57 11.68 14.28
N TYR A 144 10.42 12.81 13.64
CA TYR A 144 11.15 13.10 12.41
C TYR A 144 12.66 13.25 12.72
N PRO A 145 13.56 12.59 11.98
CA PRO A 145 14.97 12.67 12.28
C PRO A 145 15.52 14.07 12.01
N THR A 146 16.21 14.62 12.99
CA THR A 146 16.92 15.90 12.88
C THR A 146 18.27 15.78 12.18
N ASP A 147 18.78 14.55 12.01
CA ASP A 147 20.07 14.31 11.37
C ASP A 147 19.96 14.36 9.84
N THR A 148 20.52 15.43 9.27
CA THR A 148 20.53 15.65 7.82
C THR A 148 21.37 14.64 7.03
N ASN A 149 22.20 13.81 7.69
CA ASN A 149 22.95 12.73 7.03
C ASN A 149 22.05 11.51 6.72
N LEU A 150 20.86 11.45 7.28
CA LEU A 150 19.84 10.44 7.00
C LEU A 150 18.96 10.80 5.80
N LYS A 151 19.38 11.69 4.91
CA LYS A 151 18.61 12.17 3.75
C LYS A 151 18.06 11.05 2.85
N ASP A 152 18.71 9.90 2.80
CA ASP A 152 18.20 8.74 2.07
C ASP A 152 17.06 8.00 2.81
N TYR A 153 16.78 8.37 4.07
CA TYR A 153 15.73 7.82 4.92
C TYR A 153 14.53 8.75 5.12
N TYR A 154 14.54 9.96 4.55
CA TYR A 154 13.51 10.96 4.80
C TYR A 154 12.09 10.50 4.46
N HIS A 155 11.90 9.89 3.28
CA HIS A 155 10.58 9.36 2.91
C HIS A 155 10.10 8.23 3.82
N VAL A 156 11.02 7.61 4.54
CA VAL A 156 10.79 6.48 5.44
C VAL A 156 10.20 6.93 6.78
N ARG A 157 10.56 8.13 7.26
CA ARG A 157 10.17 8.63 8.59
C ARG A 157 9.09 9.71 8.57
N MET A 158 8.61 10.11 7.40
CA MET A 158 7.59 11.16 7.25
C MET A 158 6.23 10.79 7.86
N HIS A 159 6.00 9.51 8.10
CA HIS A 159 4.78 9.00 8.71
C HIS A 159 4.99 8.58 10.16
N GLY A 160 6.00 9.11 10.84
CA GLY A 160 6.16 8.97 12.28
C GLY A 160 4.97 9.54 13.02
N LEU A 161 4.74 9.09 14.26
CA LEU A 161 3.53 9.47 15.01
C LEU A 161 3.38 11.00 15.14
N GLU A 162 4.46 11.72 15.49
CA GLU A 162 4.38 13.18 15.68
C GLU A 162 4.17 13.93 14.36
N GLU A 163 4.74 13.46 13.25
CA GLU A 163 4.47 14.01 11.93
C GLU A 163 3.03 13.75 11.48
N SER A 164 2.55 12.52 11.67
CA SER A 164 1.19 12.15 11.30
C SER A 164 0.12 12.92 12.08
N LYS A 165 0.42 13.37 13.31
CA LYS A 165 -0.46 14.25 14.09
C LYS A 165 -0.74 15.58 13.40
N LYS A 166 0.13 16.07 12.52
CA LYS A 166 -0.11 17.29 11.73
C LYS A 166 -1.29 17.08 10.79
N ALA A 167 -1.34 15.94 10.09
CA ALA A 167 -2.47 15.58 9.25
C ALA A 167 -3.75 15.34 10.07
N VAL A 168 -3.64 14.75 11.25
CA VAL A 168 -4.76 14.60 12.18
C VAL A 168 -5.32 15.98 12.59
N ASN A 169 -4.45 16.95 12.90
CA ASN A 169 -4.88 18.32 13.21
C ASN A 169 -5.66 18.97 12.05
N VAL A 170 -5.21 18.76 10.81
CA VAL A 170 -5.93 19.24 9.63
C VAL A 170 -7.30 18.58 9.53
N ALA A 171 -7.39 17.25 9.71
CA ALA A 171 -8.67 16.55 9.69
C ALA A 171 -9.62 17.07 10.77
N VAL A 172 -9.13 17.27 12.00
CA VAL A 172 -9.93 17.83 13.11
C VAL A 172 -10.39 19.25 12.79
N ALA A 173 -9.50 20.11 12.27
CA ALA A 173 -9.84 21.48 11.90
C ALA A 173 -10.90 21.54 10.79
N LEU A 174 -10.89 20.60 9.85
CA LEU A 174 -11.85 20.49 8.77
C LEU A 174 -13.12 19.70 9.15
N GLY A 175 -13.17 19.13 10.35
CA GLY A 175 -14.28 18.28 10.79
C GLY A 175 -14.42 16.98 9.99
N MET A 176 -13.33 16.49 9.41
CA MET A 176 -13.31 15.28 8.56
C MET A 176 -13.08 14.02 9.38
N PRO A 177 -13.75 12.91 9.03
CA PRO A 177 -13.38 11.60 9.53
C PRO A 177 -12.00 11.19 8.97
N ILE A 178 -11.34 10.27 9.67
CA ILE A 178 -9.98 9.82 9.36
C ILE A 178 -9.98 8.32 9.09
N ASN A 179 -9.37 7.92 8.00
CA ASN A 179 -8.93 6.56 7.74
C ASN A 179 -7.46 6.46 8.17
N VAL A 180 -7.20 5.82 9.31
CA VAL A 180 -5.85 5.63 9.84
C VAL A 180 -5.28 4.33 9.31
N GLU A 181 -4.17 4.41 8.58
CA GLU A 181 -3.34 3.24 8.31
C GLU A 181 -2.25 3.15 9.38
N LEU A 182 -2.37 2.16 10.25
CA LEU A 182 -1.39 1.90 11.30
C LEU A 182 -0.37 0.88 10.79
N GLY A 183 0.71 1.39 10.22
CA GLY A 183 1.84 0.59 9.78
C GLY A 183 2.71 0.17 10.98
N VAL A 184 3.02 -1.13 11.09
CA VAL A 184 3.94 -1.64 12.11
C VAL A 184 5.27 -1.94 11.46
N PHE A 185 5.96 -0.86 11.07
CA PHE A 185 7.28 -0.86 10.45
C PHE A 185 7.97 0.49 10.71
N GLU A 186 9.28 0.51 10.62
CA GLU A 186 10.06 1.74 10.83
C GLU A 186 9.77 2.77 9.74
N GLY A 187 9.80 2.37 8.48
CA GLY A 187 9.70 3.28 7.39
C GLY A 187 8.85 2.83 6.22
N TYR A 188 9.02 1.60 5.77
CA TYR A 188 8.34 1.10 4.59
C TYR A 188 8.06 -0.40 4.66
N SER A 189 6.86 -0.78 4.27
CA SER A 189 6.46 -2.16 4.00
C SER A 189 5.51 -2.17 2.80
N ASP A 190 5.57 -3.21 2.00
CA ASP A 190 4.64 -3.48 0.90
C ASP A 190 4.41 -4.98 0.74
N ALA A 191 3.74 -5.37 -0.35
CA ALA A 191 3.49 -6.78 -0.67
C ALA A 191 4.75 -7.63 -0.80
N PHE A 192 5.92 -7.02 -0.96
CA PHE A 192 7.20 -7.70 -1.16
C PHE A 192 8.16 -7.52 0.00
N GLU A 193 7.89 -6.56 0.89
CA GLU A 193 8.78 -6.20 1.98
C GLU A 193 8.04 -5.91 3.29
N SER A 194 8.28 -6.73 4.31
CA SER A 194 7.82 -6.51 5.67
C SER A 194 9.00 -6.11 6.55
N GLN A 195 9.06 -4.87 6.96
CA GLN A 195 10.10 -4.34 7.83
C GLN A 195 9.76 -4.54 9.31
N TYR A 196 10.80 -4.42 10.15
CA TYR A 196 10.65 -4.38 11.58
C TYR A 196 10.03 -3.07 12.04
N PRO A 197 9.23 -3.09 13.12
CA PRO A 197 8.90 -1.90 13.86
C PRO A 197 10.09 -1.44 14.70
N VAL A 198 10.11 -0.14 15.01
CA VAL A 198 11.05 0.47 15.96
C VAL A 198 10.25 1.13 17.05
N PHE A 199 10.57 0.80 18.32
CA PHE A 199 9.88 1.32 19.49
C PHE A 199 10.81 2.00 20.49
N ASP A 200 12.03 2.30 20.10
CA ASP A 200 13.04 2.90 21.00
C ASP A 200 12.62 4.29 21.51
N GLU A 201 11.83 5.00 20.71
CA GLU A 201 11.33 6.34 21.03
C GLU A 201 10.03 6.32 21.86
N TYR A 202 9.63 5.15 22.40
CA TYR A 202 8.40 4.96 23.18
C TYR A 202 8.70 4.45 24.59
N PRO A 203 9.12 5.33 25.54
CA PRO A 203 9.34 4.92 26.92
C PRO A 203 8.06 4.43 27.61
N GLU A 204 6.89 4.81 27.12
CA GLU A 204 5.59 4.35 27.62
C GLU A 204 5.41 2.83 27.49
N LEU A 205 6.16 2.20 26.58
CA LEU A 205 6.13 0.74 26.39
C LEU A 205 7.09 -0.01 27.32
N ASP A 206 7.95 0.66 28.11
CA ASP A 206 8.94 0.01 28.97
C ASP A 206 8.35 -0.98 30.00
N GLY A 207 7.11 -0.73 30.41
CA GLY A 207 6.41 -1.59 31.37
C GLY A 207 5.92 -2.92 30.77
N VAL A 208 5.82 -3.02 29.46
CA VAL A 208 5.35 -4.22 28.74
C VAL A 208 6.41 -4.80 27.81
N TYR A 209 7.43 -4.00 27.48
CA TYR A 209 8.48 -4.43 26.56
C TYR A 209 9.36 -5.49 27.26
N PRO A 210 9.53 -6.69 26.66
CA PRO A 210 10.34 -7.73 27.26
C PRO A 210 11.80 -7.31 27.42
N LYS A 211 12.42 -7.74 28.51
CA LYS A 211 13.83 -7.45 28.80
C LYS A 211 14.65 -8.73 28.78
N ASP A 212 15.89 -8.61 28.34
CA ASP A 212 16.89 -9.67 28.42
C ASP A 212 17.41 -9.87 29.85
N ALA A 213 18.34 -10.77 30.01
CA ALA A 213 18.96 -11.05 31.33
C ALA A 213 19.75 -9.87 31.92
N ASN A 214 20.11 -8.88 31.10
CA ASN A 214 20.83 -7.68 31.49
C ASN A 214 19.89 -6.50 31.81
N GLY A 215 18.58 -6.69 31.64
CA GLY A 215 17.58 -5.65 31.86
C GLY A 215 17.39 -4.71 30.66
N THR A 216 18.00 -5.00 29.50
CA THR A 216 17.84 -4.27 28.25
C THR A 216 16.61 -4.79 27.50
N ARG A 217 15.91 -3.93 26.75
CA ARG A 217 14.83 -4.37 25.84
C ARG A 217 15.35 -5.45 24.91
N LYS A 218 14.60 -6.54 24.75
CA LYS A 218 14.92 -7.58 23.77
C LYS A 218 14.88 -6.99 22.36
N ASP A 219 15.75 -7.47 21.48
CA ASP A 219 15.58 -7.25 20.06
C ASP A 219 14.24 -7.86 19.61
N TRP A 220 13.54 -7.17 18.71
CA TRP A 220 12.24 -7.62 18.21
C TRP A 220 12.25 -9.06 17.69
N GLU A 221 13.34 -9.46 17.08
CA GLU A 221 13.54 -10.81 16.52
C GLU A 221 13.75 -11.91 17.59
N ASP A 222 14.07 -11.53 18.82
CA ASP A 222 14.27 -12.45 19.95
C ASP A 222 13.00 -12.61 20.81
N MET A 223 11.93 -11.89 20.45
CA MET A 223 10.66 -11.97 21.16
C MET A 223 9.81 -13.14 20.67
N SER A 224 9.08 -13.75 21.59
CA SER A 224 8.00 -14.67 21.25
C SER A 224 6.80 -13.90 20.65
N LEU A 225 5.92 -14.61 19.94
CA LEU A 225 4.71 -14.00 19.39
C LEU A 225 3.82 -13.38 20.47
N ASP A 226 3.73 -13.99 21.65
CA ASP A 226 2.94 -13.47 22.77
C ASP A 226 3.55 -12.17 23.34
N GLU A 227 4.88 -12.08 23.40
CA GLU A 227 5.60 -10.86 23.78
C GLU A 227 5.36 -9.75 22.73
N ILE A 228 5.46 -10.07 21.45
CA ILE A 228 5.14 -9.15 20.33
C ILE A 228 3.69 -8.65 20.46
N CYS A 229 2.74 -9.55 20.65
CA CYS A 229 1.33 -9.18 20.81
C CYS A 229 1.09 -8.27 22.02
N ALA A 230 1.78 -8.50 23.14
CA ALA A 230 1.66 -7.63 24.30
C ALA A 230 2.16 -6.20 24.03
N VAL A 231 3.30 -6.06 23.33
CA VAL A 231 3.81 -4.76 22.90
C VAL A 231 2.86 -4.09 21.91
N LEU A 232 2.36 -4.82 20.91
CA LEU A 232 1.44 -4.29 19.91
C LEU A 232 0.10 -3.83 20.53
N LYS A 233 -0.43 -4.56 21.50
CA LYS A 233 -1.61 -4.12 22.25
C LYS A 233 -1.36 -2.80 22.95
N ALA A 234 -0.24 -2.68 23.66
CA ALA A 234 0.13 -1.45 24.35
C ALA A 234 0.35 -0.28 23.38
N TYR A 235 1.00 -0.53 22.23
CA TYR A 235 1.22 0.46 21.19
C TYR A 235 -0.10 0.92 20.55
N GLY A 236 -1.00 -0.01 20.20
CA GLY A 236 -2.32 0.33 19.67
C GLY A 236 -3.12 1.22 20.63
N ARG A 237 -3.09 0.93 21.94
CA ARG A 237 -3.71 1.77 22.97
C ARG A 237 -3.06 3.15 23.05
N LEU A 238 -1.72 3.22 23.01
CA LEU A 238 -0.97 4.47 23.06
C LEU A 238 -1.36 5.39 21.88
N VAL A 239 -1.25 4.90 20.66
CA VAL A 239 -1.62 5.70 19.46
C VAL A 239 -3.08 6.14 19.54
N ALA A 240 -3.99 5.23 19.89
CA ALA A 240 -5.40 5.55 20.04
C ALA A 240 -5.64 6.64 21.11
N THR A 241 -4.92 6.58 22.25
CA THR A 241 -5.03 7.58 23.33
C THR A 241 -4.57 8.96 22.84
N GLU A 242 -3.46 9.02 22.10
CA GLU A 242 -2.94 10.28 21.58
C GLU A 242 -3.89 10.90 20.54
N LEU A 243 -4.41 10.10 19.60
CA LEU A 243 -5.35 10.59 18.61
C LEU A 243 -6.69 11.01 19.23
N ASN A 244 -7.17 10.28 20.23
CA ASN A 244 -8.39 10.63 20.95
C ASN A 244 -8.24 11.97 21.72
N ALA A 245 -7.07 12.21 22.31
CA ALA A 245 -6.77 13.46 23.00
C ALA A 245 -6.79 14.68 22.05
N MET A 246 -6.56 14.47 20.73
CA MET A 246 -6.67 15.49 19.71
C MET A 246 -8.12 15.71 19.22
N GLY A 247 -9.06 14.91 19.65
CA GLY A 247 -10.46 14.94 19.16
C GLY A 247 -10.63 14.30 17.78
N ALA A 248 -9.73 13.40 17.37
CA ALA A 248 -9.78 12.75 16.09
C ALA A 248 -11.02 11.84 15.94
N ASN A 249 -11.78 12.04 14.87
CA ASN A 249 -12.90 11.19 14.49
C ASN A 249 -12.39 10.07 13.56
N ILE A 250 -12.04 8.92 14.12
CA ILE A 250 -11.51 7.81 13.35
C ILE A 250 -12.67 6.98 12.78
N GLU A 251 -12.83 7.00 11.45
CA GLU A 251 -13.83 6.19 10.75
C GLU A 251 -13.41 4.72 10.69
N ILE A 252 -12.12 4.44 10.42
CA ILE A 252 -11.59 3.08 10.33
C ILE A 252 -10.09 3.04 10.62
N TRP A 253 -9.65 1.97 11.25
CA TRP A 253 -8.25 1.62 11.45
C TRP A 253 -7.85 0.55 10.44
N ASP A 254 -6.99 0.88 9.50
CA ASP A 254 -6.39 -0.03 8.52
C ASP A 254 -5.06 -0.52 9.08
N LEU A 255 -4.99 -1.81 9.45
CA LEU A 255 -3.83 -2.36 10.14
C LEU A 255 -2.84 -2.99 9.16
N GLY A 256 -1.65 -2.40 9.07
CA GLY A 256 -0.58 -2.79 8.16
C GLY A 256 -0.75 -2.22 6.76
N ASN A 257 0.31 -2.35 5.95
CA ASN A 257 0.35 -1.99 4.55
C ASN A 257 0.67 -3.23 3.71
N GLU A 258 -0.20 -3.59 2.76
CA GLU A 258 -0.02 -4.70 1.82
C GLU A 258 0.53 -6.01 2.44
N THR A 259 -0.10 -6.50 3.46
CA THR A 259 0.41 -7.56 4.36
C THR A 259 0.37 -8.99 3.78
N ASN A 260 0.48 -9.11 2.46
CA ASN A 260 0.46 -10.40 1.73
C ASN A 260 1.47 -11.42 2.27
N TYR A 261 2.67 -10.98 2.62
CA TYR A 261 3.78 -11.86 2.95
C TYR A 261 4.33 -11.66 4.36
N GLY A 262 3.67 -10.90 5.19
CA GLY A 262 4.03 -10.68 6.58
C GLY A 262 3.56 -9.37 7.14
N PHE A 263 3.72 -9.20 8.44
CA PHE A 263 3.37 -8.01 9.18
C PHE A 263 4.37 -7.81 10.32
N GLY A 264 4.85 -6.58 10.53
CA GLY A 264 5.81 -6.26 11.57
C GLY A 264 7.10 -7.09 11.50
N GLY A 265 7.56 -7.46 10.31
CA GLY A 265 8.74 -8.29 10.11
C GLY A 265 8.57 -9.78 10.47
N VAL A 266 7.38 -10.20 10.87
CA VAL A 266 7.12 -11.59 11.28
C VAL A 266 6.86 -12.48 10.08
N MET A 267 7.69 -13.51 9.95
CA MET A 267 7.64 -14.49 8.85
C MET A 267 7.89 -15.90 9.39
N LEU A 268 6.88 -16.51 9.97
CA LEU A 268 6.98 -17.88 10.51
C LEU A 268 6.69 -18.93 9.43
N PRO A 269 7.33 -20.10 9.47
CA PRO A 269 8.18 -20.68 10.53
C PRO A 269 9.69 -20.56 10.27
N LEU A 270 10.12 -19.48 9.66
CA LEU A 270 11.55 -19.31 9.36
C LEU A 270 12.26 -18.82 10.60
N LYS A 271 12.68 -19.75 11.41
CA LYS A 271 13.46 -19.58 12.62
C LYS A 271 12.93 -18.69 13.68
N SER A 272 12.70 -18.42 14.61
CA SER A 272 12.07 -17.45 15.48
C SER A 272 10.92 -16.73 14.80
N ALA A 273 10.05 -16.24 15.56
CA ALA A 273 8.86 -15.55 15.10
C ALA A 273 9.19 -14.31 14.25
N VAL A 274 10.43 -13.87 14.26
CA VAL A 274 10.91 -12.66 13.61
C VAL A 274 12.25 -12.95 12.98
N SER A 275 12.45 -12.57 11.75
CA SER A 275 13.69 -12.75 11.03
C SER A 275 14.18 -11.40 10.53
N LYS A 276 15.45 -11.05 10.79
CA LYS A 276 16.16 -9.94 10.10
C LYS A 276 16.29 -10.17 8.60
N ALA A 277 15.93 -11.36 8.13
CA ALA A 277 15.73 -11.53 6.72
C ALA A 277 14.59 -10.62 6.33
N THR A 278 14.95 -9.53 5.66
CA THR A 278 14.00 -8.71 4.94
C THR A 278 13.07 -9.63 4.15
N SER A 279 11.86 -9.24 3.93
CA SER A 279 10.89 -9.93 3.07
C SER A 279 11.49 -10.34 1.74
N LYS A 280 12.52 -9.65 1.25
CA LYS A 280 13.30 -10.06 0.08
C LYS A 280 13.87 -11.48 0.23
N GLN A 281 14.39 -11.85 1.40
CA GLN A 281 14.88 -13.19 1.64
C GLN A 281 13.75 -14.18 1.86
N PHE A 282 12.64 -13.76 2.49
CA PHE A 282 11.42 -14.54 2.56
C PHE A 282 10.84 -14.76 1.16
N TRP A 283 10.73 -13.71 0.36
CA TRP A 283 10.23 -13.77 -1.01
C TRP A 283 11.07 -14.73 -1.87
N ILE A 284 12.40 -14.65 -1.81
CA ILE A 284 13.30 -15.59 -2.49
C ILE A 284 13.06 -17.04 -2.01
N THR A 285 12.89 -17.24 -0.71
CA THR A 285 12.62 -18.57 -0.14
C THR A 285 11.24 -19.07 -0.53
N TYR A 286 10.23 -18.21 -0.50
CA TYR A 286 8.87 -18.47 -0.92
C TYR A 286 8.81 -18.88 -2.41
N MET A 287 9.43 -18.09 -3.27
CA MET A 287 9.50 -18.35 -4.69
C MET A 287 10.25 -19.65 -5.01
N LYS A 288 11.38 -19.89 -4.36
CA LYS A 288 12.17 -21.13 -4.54
C LYS A 288 11.42 -22.39 -4.12
N LYS A 289 10.52 -22.29 -3.14
CA LYS A 289 9.75 -23.44 -2.61
C LYS A 289 8.37 -23.58 -3.24
N GLY A 290 7.91 -22.58 -4.04
CA GLY A 290 6.62 -22.60 -4.70
C GLY A 290 5.44 -22.64 -3.71
N PHE A 291 5.52 -21.91 -2.62
CA PHE A 291 4.47 -21.85 -1.61
C PHE A 291 3.23 -21.11 -2.16
N GLY A 292 2.07 -21.71 -2.03
CA GLY A 292 0.79 -21.10 -2.41
C GLY A 292 0.07 -20.47 -1.22
N ALA A 293 -1.15 -19.97 -1.48
CA ALA A 293 -2.00 -19.36 -0.47
C ALA A 293 -2.28 -20.29 0.74
N ASP A 294 -2.33 -21.60 0.54
CA ASP A 294 -2.47 -22.58 1.63
C ASP A 294 -1.30 -22.55 2.61
N TRP A 295 -0.11 -22.42 2.08
CA TRP A 295 1.08 -22.32 2.91
C TRP A 295 1.14 -20.97 3.65
N LEU A 296 0.82 -19.86 2.97
CA LEU A 296 0.74 -18.53 3.59
C LEU A 296 -0.29 -18.50 4.70
N ALA A 297 -1.48 -19.05 4.49
CA ALA A 297 -2.52 -19.14 5.50
C ALA A 297 -2.03 -19.82 6.77
N LYS A 298 -1.33 -20.96 6.61
CA LYS A 298 -0.83 -21.76 7.73
C LYS A 298 0.38 -21.17 8.43
N ASN A 299 1.24 -20.43 7.72
CA ASN A 299 2.57 -20.11 8.19
C ASN A 299 2.88 -18.60 8.27
N VAL A 300 1.97 -17.73 7.78
CA VAL A 300 2.11 -16.29 7.80
C VAL A 300 0.85 -15.62 8.30
N TRP A 301 -0.26 -15.78 7.60
CA TRP A 301 -1.48 -15.02 7.86
C TRP A 301 -2.14 -15.35 9.21
N CYS A 302 -1.99 -16.58 9.71
CA CYS A 302 -2.41 -16.94 11.06
C CYS A 302 -1.69 -16.14 12.16
N TYR A 303 -0.47 -15.68 11.89
CA TYR A 303 0.30 -14.84 12.81
C TYR A 303 -0.03 -13.37 12.62
N ASN A 304 -0.20 -12.91 11.37
CA ASN A 304 -0.73 -11.57 11.10
C ASN A 304 -2.03 -11.35 11.89
N ALA A 305 -2.94 -12.32 11.85
CA ALA A 305 -4.22 -12.24 12.56
C ALA A 305 -4.06 -12.02 14.07
N LYS A 306 -3.13 -12.72 14.72
CA LYS A 306 -2.88 -12.56 16.16
C LYS A 306 -2.33 -11.18 16.50
N MET A 307 -1.41 -10.68 15.69
CA MET A 307 -0.84 -9.34 15.85
C MET A 307 -1.88 -8.24 15.62
N PHE A 308 -2.71 -8.39 14.58
CA PHE A 308 -3.84 -7.47 14.33
C PHE A 308 -4.86 -7.51 15.47
N ALA A 309 -5.18 -8.69 15.99
CA ALA A 309 -6.08 -8.83 17.12
C ALA A 309 -5.56 -8.11 18.36
N ALA A 310 -4.26 -8.19 18.62
CA ALA A 310 -3.62 -7.48 19.73
C ALA A 310 -3.69 -5.95 19.59
N LEU A 311 -3.37 -5.42 18.39
CA LEU A 311 -3.54 -3.98 18.08
C LEU A 311 -5.00 -3.55 18.27
N LYS A 312 -5.93 -4.31 17.67
CA LYS A 312 -7.39 -4.08 17.77
C LYS A 312 -7.84 -4.02 19.22
N GLU A 313 -7.38 -4.95 20.06
CA GLU A 313 -7.71 -4.96 21.47
C GLU A 313 -7.24 -3.68 22.18
N GLY A 314 -5.99 -3.26 21.97
CA GLY A 314 -5.46 -2.02 22.53
C GLY A 314 -6.20 -0.77 22.07
N ILE A 315 -6.50 -0.67 20.77
CA ILE A 315 -7.27 0.46 20.21
C ILE A 315 -8.68 0.52 20.80
N LYS A 316 -9.33 -0.62 20.96
CA LYS A 316 -10.70 -0.69 21.51
C LYS A 316 -10.81 -0.32 23.00
N GLU A 317 -9.72 -0.33 23.74
CA GLU A 317 -9.70 0.21 25.10
C GLU A 317 -9.98 1.73 25.12
N VAL A 318 -9.69 2.43 24.00
CA VAL A 318 -9.90 3.89 23.85
C VAL A 318 -11.10 4.21 22.95
N TYR A 319 -11.23 3.48 21.84
CA TYR A 319 -12.33 3.60 20.88
C TYR A 319 -13.16 2.30 20.86
N PRO A 320 -14.09 2.08 21.80
CA PRO A 320 -14.83 0.80 21.90
C PRO A 320 -15.60 0.43 20.62
N ALA A 321 -16.08 1.43 19.87
CA ALA A 321 -16.81 1.26 18.62
C ALA A 321 -15.93 1.27 17.37
N ALA A 322 -14.58 1.24 17.52
CA ALA A 322 -13.65 1.27 16.40
C ALA A 322 -13.92 0.17 15.39
N LYS A 323 -13.91 0.55 14.11
CA LYS A 323 -13.95 -0.36 12.95
C LYS A 323 -12.54 -0.62 12.44
N PHE A 324 -12.34 -1.78 11.84
CA PHE A 324 -11.03 -2.26 11.43
C PHE A 324 -11.02 -2.78 10.01
N SER A 325 -9.93 -2.50 9.31
CA SER A 325 -9.54 -3.18 8.07
C SER A 325 -8.08 -3.66 8.17
N SER A 326 -7.67 -4.35 7.17
CA SER A 326 -6.29 -4.50 6.73
C SER A 326 -6.33 -4.65 5.22
N HIS A 327 -5.21 -4.44 4.53
CA HIS A 327 -5.22 -4.57 3.09
C HIS A 327 -4.06 -5.40 2.55
N ILE A 328 -4.27 -5.90 1.34
CA ILE A 328 -3.30 -6.67 0.58
C ILE A 328 -3.24 -6.20 -0.86
N SER A 329 -2.07 -6.36 -1.46
CA SER A 329 -1.88 -6.10 -2.89
C SER A 329 -2.59 -7.15 -3.74
N THR A 330 -3.31 -6.71 -4.76
CA THR A 330 -3.97 -7.58 -5.73
C THR A 330 -3.34 -7.55 -7.12
N VAL A 331 -2.15 -6.95 -7.24
CA VAL A 331 -1.46 -6.77 -8.53
C VAL A 331 -1.32 -8.10 -9.29
N THR A 332 -1.07 -9.22 -8.60
CA THR A 332 -0.83 -10.53 -9.19
C THR A 332 -1.80 -11.62 -8.73
N VAL A 333 -2.79 -11.31 -7.89
CA VAL A 333 -3.69 -12.30 -7.28
C VAL A 333 -5.16 -12.04 -7.59
N GLY A 334 -5.98 -13.07 -7.48
CA GLY A 334 -7.42 -13.04 -7.74
C GLY A 334 -8.27 -13.23 -6.48
N ASP A 335 -9.56 -13.42 -6.72
CA ASP A 335 -10.60 -13.54 -5.70
C ASP A 335 -10.36 -14.67 -4.69
N GLU A 336 -9.96 -15.86 -5.13
CA GLU A 336 -9.70 -16.99 -4.24
C GLU A 336 -8.60 -16.67 -3.20
N TYR A 337 -7.54 -15.99 -3.62
CA TYR A 337 -6.46 -15.57 -2.73
C TYR A 337 -6.95 -14.55 -1.71
N VAL A 338 -7.68 -13.51 -2.17
CA VAL A 338 -8.20 -12.45 -1.31
C VAL A 338 -9.18 -13.01 -0.26
N VAL A 339 -10.15 -13.83 -0.69
CA VAL A 339 -11.10 -14.47 0.21
C VAL A 339 -10.39 -15.36 1.23
N LYS A 340 -9.41 -16.14 0.78
CA LYS A 340 -8.65 -17.01 1.66
C LYS A 340 -7.86 -16.26 2.70
N TYR A 341 -7.25 -15.13 2.30
CA TYR A 341 -6.54 -14.25 3.23
C TYR A 341 -7.45 -13.81 4.38
N PHE A 342 -8.58 -13.17 4.07
CA PHE A 342 -9.48 -12.65 5.11
C PHE A 342 -10.16 -13.75 5.92
N LYS A 343 -10.52 -14.89 5.31
CA LYS A 343 -11.00 -16.06 6.06
C LYS A 343 -9.95 -16.55 7.05
N THR A 344 -8.69 -16.62 6.65
CA THR A 344 -7.60 -17.02 7.55
C THR A 344 -7.45 -16.07 8.72
N LEU A 345 -7.56 -14.75 8.49
CA LEU A 345 -7.54 -13.77 9.57
C LEU A 345 -8.70 -14.03 10.56
N ALA A 346 -9.91 -14.21 10.05
CA ALA A 346 -11.10 -14.46 10.86
C ALA A 346 -11.00 -15.75 11.67
N ASP A 347 -10.55 -16.84 11.06
CA ASP A 347 -10.34 -18.14 11.69
C ASP A 347 -9.28 -18.09 12.81
N ASN A 348 -8.40 -17.09 12.80
CA ASN A 348 -7.35 -16.88 13.78
C ASN A 348 -7.59 -15.67 14.70
N GLY A 349 -8.83 -15.18 14.80
CA GLY A 349 -9.27 -14.23 15.81
C GLY A 349 -9.28 -12.76 15.38
N TYR A 350 -9.04 -12.44 14.10
CA TYR A 350 -9.14 -11.07 13.60
C TYR A 350 -10.16 -10.97 12.47
N THR A 351 -11.32 -10.41 12.78
CA THR A 351 -12.35 -10.06 11.80
C THR A 351 -12.21 -8.60 11.39
N VAL A 352 -12.34 -8.34 10.09
CA VAL A 352 -12.39 -6.98 9.53
C VAL A 352 -13.84 -6.52 9.40
N ASP A 353 -14.06 -5.22 9.51
CA ASP A 353 -15.33 -4.57 9.18
C ASP A 353 -15.40 -4.22 7.68
N GLN A 354 -14.23 -4.19 7.03
CA GLN A 354 -14.03 -3.88 5.64
C GLN A 354 -12.74 -4.57 5.12
N ALA A 355 -12.79 -5.15 3.94
CA ALA A 355 -11.62 -5.77 3.31
C ALA A 355 -10.88 -4.74 2.44
N GLY A 356 -9.62 -4.46 2.75
CA GLY A 356 -8.78 -3.56 1.97
C GLY A 356 -8.01 -4.28 0.87
N ILE A 357 -7.90 -3.65 -0.29
CA ILE A 357 -7.05 -4.12 -1.39
C ILE A 357 -6.36 -2.96 -2.09
N SER A 358 -5.10 -3.17 -2.53
CA SER A 358 -4.44 -2.28 -3.49
C SER A 358 -4.74 -2.76 -4.89
N PHE A 359 -5.25 -1.86 -5.74
CA PHE A 359 -5.60 -2.17 -7.12
C PHE A 359 -4.95 -1.19 -8.09
N TYR A 360 -3.94 -1.68 -8.79
CA TYR A 360 -3.17 -0.96 -9.80
C TYR A 360 -3.28 -1.69 -11.15
N PRO A 361 -4.28 -1.38 -11.98
CA PRO A 361 -4.57 -2.15 -13.18
C PRO A 361 -3.45 -2.16 -14.22
N ASN A 362 -2.58 -1.16 -14.19
CA ASN A 362 -1.48 -1.01 -15.16
C ASN A 362 -0.16 -1.64 -14.69
N ALA A 363 -0.08 -2.15 -13.45
CA ALA A 363 1.17 -2.62 -12.83
C ALA A 363 1.76 -3.86 -13.53
N THR A 364 0.91 -4.75 -14.05
CA THR A 364 1.35 -5.99 -14.69
C THR A 364 0.37 -6.51 -15.73
N SER A 365 0.88 -7.30 -16.68
CA SER A 365 0.07 -8.09 -17.63
C SER A 365 -0.45 -9.43 -17.06
N VAL A 366 -0.06 -9.79 -15.84
CA VAL A 366 -0.66 -10.91 -15.13
C VAL A 366 -2.12 -10.60 -14.88
N MET A 367 -3.02 -11.56 -15.08
CA MET A 367 -4.47 -11.34 -15.05
C MET A 367 -4.90 -10.25 -16.05
N PRO A 368 -4.86 -10.53 -17.35
CA PRO A 368 -4.99 -9.51 -18.41
C PRO A 368 -6.36 -8.82 -18.44
N ASP A 369 -7.42 -9.46 -17.96
CA ASP A 369 -8.74 -8.83 -17.79
C ASP A 369 -8.85 -8.22 -16.38
N LYS A 370 -8.42 -6.97 -16.25
CA LYS A 370 -8.41 -6.24 -14.98
C LYS A 370 -9.81 -5.91 -14.47
N ILE A 371 -10.76 -5.70 -15.38
CA ILE A 371 -12.16 -5.48 -15.00
C ILE A 371 -12.75 -6.77 -14.41
N ALA A 372 -12.54 -7.91 -15.07
CA ALA A 372 -12.97 -9.20 -14.53
C ALA A 372 -12.30 -9.50 -13.16
N GLN A 373 -11.01 -9.16 -13.01
CA GLN A 373 -10.28 -9.36 -11.76
C GLN A 373 -10.95 -8.61 -10.62
N ILE A 374 -11.11 -7.29 -10.73
CA ILE A 374 -11.68 -6.48 -9.65
C ILE A 374 -13.14 -6.84 -9.36
N LYS A 375 -13.96 -7.08 -10.39
CA LYS A 375 -15.35 -7.53 -10.23
C LYS A 375 -15.43 -8.82 -9.44
N LYS A 376 -14.64 -9.84 -9.79
CA LYS A 376 -14.62 -11.13 -9.07
C LYS A 376 -14.20 -10.96 -7.62
N ILE A 377 -13.15 -10.17 -7.36
CA ILE A 377 -12.69 -9.91 -5.99
C ILE A 377 -13.80 -9.27 -5.16
N VAL A 378 -14.36 -8.15 -5.62
CA VAL A 378 -15.39 -7.41 -4.88
C VAL A 378 -16.62 -8.31 -4.60
N LEU A 379 -17.13 -8.99 -5.63
CA LEU A 379 -18.30 -9.86 -5.49
C LEU A 379 -18.04 -11.09 -4.61
N ALA A 380 -16.85 -11.69 -4.70
CA ALA A 380 -16.49 -12.84 -3.87
C ALA A 380 -16.34 -12.45 -2.40
N VAL A 381 -15.69 -11.33 -2.10
CA VAL A 381 -15.56 -10.82 -0.73
C VAL A 381 -16.92 -10.54 -0.11
N ASN A 382 -17.82 -9.85 -0.82
CA ASN A 382 -19.15 -9.57 -0.31
C ASN A 382 -19.95 -10.86 -0.08
N ARG A 383 -19.94 -11.77 -1.04
CA ARG A 383 -20.68 -13.04 -0.97
C ARG A 383 -20.18 -13.95 0.14
N GLU A 384 -18.86 -14.08 0.30
CA GLU A 384 -18.24 -15.12 1.14
C GLU A 384 -17.85 -14.63 2.52
N LEU A 385 -17.63 -13.32 2.69
CA LEU A 385 -17.20 -12.74 3.95
C LEU A 385 -18.27 -11.81 4.55
N GLY A 386 -19.25 -11.36 3.75
CA GLY A 386 -20.30 -10.45 4.21
C GLY A 386 -19.79 -9.03 4.53
N VAL A 387 -18.65 -8.64 4.00
CA VAL A 387 -18.06 -7.30 4.19
C VAL A 387 -17.82 -6.61 2.85
N ASN A 388 -17.81 -5.29 2.87
CA ASN A 388 -17.51 -4.50 1.68
C ASN A 388 -16.00 -4.39 1.44
N VAL A 389 -15.62 -4.08 0.19
CA VAL A 389 -14.24 -3.87 -0.22
C VAL A 389 -13.90 -2.38 -0.26
N MET A 390 -12.76 -1.99 0.33
CA MET A 390 -12.12 -0.70 0.12
C MET A 390 -10.96 -0.87 -0.87
N LEU A 391 -10.92 -0.04 -1.90
CA LEU A 391 -9.67 0.13 -2.63
C LEU A 391 -8.74 0.98 -1.76
N ALA A 392 -8.00 0.30 -0.89
CA ALA A 392 -7.08 0.91 0.07
C ALA A 392 -5.91 1.62 -0.62
N GLU A 393 -5.61 1.20 -1.84
CA GLU A 393 -4.74 1.92 -2.76
C GLU A 393 -5.28 1.78 -4.19
N TYR A 394 -5.28 2.87 -4.92
CA TYR A 394 -5.66 2.92 -6.32
C TYR A 394 -4.78 3.88 -7.09
N GLY A 395 -4.31 3.46 -8.25
CA GLY A 395 -3.64 4.32 -9.22
C GLY A 395 -3.82 3.80 -10.63
N TYR A 396 -4.04 4.71 -11.57
CA TYR A 396 -4.10 4.42 -13.00
C TYR A 396 -2.97 5.16 -13.70
N ALA A 397 -2.12 4.45 -14.43
CA ALA A 397 -1.05 5.06 -15.19
C ALA A 397 -1.64 5.79 -16.40
N ASN A 398 -1.60 7.10 -16.37
CA ASN A 398 -2.16 7.99 -17.38
C ASN A 398 -1.11 8.62 -18.30
N GLU A 399 0.17 8.23 -18.14
CA GLU A 399 1.28 8.65 -19.00
C GLU A 399 2.26 7.51 -19.24
N THR A 400 2.87 7.50 -20.42
CA THR A 400 3.99 6.62 -20.72
C THR A 400 5.29 7.30 -20.32
N GLY A 401 6.07 6.67 -19.42
CA GLY A 401 7.38 7.19 -19.06
C GLY A 401 7.40 8.08 -17.84
N LEU A 402 6.44 7.92 -16.93
CA LEU A 402 6.50 8.52 -15.60
C LEU A 402 7.85 8.25 -14.94
N ALA A 403 8.34 9.26 -14.43
CA ALA A 403 9.69 9.68 -14.24
C ALA A 403 10.66 8.72 -13.58
N SER A 404 10.35 7.97 -12.57
CA SER A 404 11.35 7.13 -11.88
C SER A 404 10.72 6.19 -10.85
N GLY A 405 11.40 5.10 -10.55
CA GLY A 405 10.96 4.16 -9.53
C GLY A 405 10.04 3.06 -10.06
N THR A 406 9.33 2.41 -9.17
CA THR A 406 8.47 1.24 -9.44
C THR A 406 7.37 1.55 -10.44
N PHE A 407 6.75 2.72 -10.34
CA PHE A 407 5.63 3.14 -11.18
C PHE A 407 6.01 3.37 -12.65
N SER A 408 7.26 3.66 -12.96
CA SER A 408 7.73 3.88 -14.34
C SER A 408 7.58 2.66 -15.25
N SER A 409 7.49 1.47 -14.68
CA SER A 409 7.25 0.23 -15.42
C SER A 409 5.78 -0.15 -15.54
N TRP A 410 4.86 0.59 -14.92
CA TRP A 410 3.44 0.30 -14.89
C TRP A 410 2.74 0.90 -16.12
N ASN A 411 2.95 0.26 -17.26
CA ASN A 411 2.49 0.72 -18.56
C ASN A 411 1.61 -0.32 -19.29
N ASN A 412 1.05 -1.27 -18.55
CA ASN A 412 0.17 -2.27 -19.14
C ASN A 412 -1.22 -1.67 -19.36
N LYS A 413 -1.65 -1.60 -20.64
CA LYS A 413 -2.98 -1.10 -20.96
C LYS A 413 -4.08 -2.01 -20.44
N VAL A 414 -5.12 -1.42 -19.89
CA VAL A 414 -6.38 -2.12 -19.64
C VAL A 414 -7.15 -2.20 -20.96
N HIS A 415 -7.76 -3.34 -21.25
CA HIS A 415 -8.51 -3.49 -22.50
C HIS A 415 -9.65 -2.46 -22.60
N GLY A 416 -9.65 -1.69 -23.66
CA GLY A 416 -10.64 -0.62 -23.91
C GLY A 416 -10.28 0.74 -23.31
N TYR A 417 -9.08 0.87 -22.71
CA TYR A 417 -8.58 2.12 -22.13
C TYR A 417 -7.11 2.31 -22.47
N GLU A 418 -6.78 3.53 -22.89
CA GLU A 418 -5.41 3.96 -23.15
C GLU A 418 -4.76 4.52 -21.87
N LEU A 419 -3.45 4.79 -21.94
CA LEU A 419 -2.71 5.42 -20.84
C LEU A 419 -2.76 6.95 -21.02
N THR A 420 -3.95 7.51 -20.85
CA THR A 420 -4.22 8.96 -20.93
C THR A 420 -5.04 9.41 -19.74
N ASP A 421 -5.06 10.71 -19.47
CA ASP A 421 -5.86 11.29 -18.39
C ASP A 421 -7.37 11.06 -18.64
N GLU A 422 -7.83 11.13 -19.89
CA GLU A 422 -9.23 10.93 -20.25
C GLU A 422 -9.67 9.48 -20.01
N ASP A 423 -8.86 8.51 -20.45
CA ASP A 423 -9.20 7.10 -20.25
C ASP A 423 -9.01 6.66 -18.80
N GLY A 424 -8.04 7.23 -18.09
CA GLY A 424 -7.90 7.08 -16.64
C GLY A 424 -9.11 7.61 -15.88
N ALA A 425 -9.60 8.77 -16.26
CA ALA A 425 -10.81 9.39 -15.72
C ALA A 425 -12.07 8.56 -16.01
N LYS A 426 -12.21 8.08 -17.24
CA LYS A 426 -13.30 7.19 -17.64
C LYS A 426 -13.28 5.89 -16.85
N PHE A 427 -12.11 5.25 -16.73
CA PHE A 427 -11.95 4.02 -15.95
C PHE A 427 -12.30 4.23 -14.48
N LEU A 428 -11.81 5.29 -13.87
CA LEU A 428 -12.10 5.68 -12.48
C LEU A 428 -13.62 5.83 -12.26
N LYS A 429 -14.29 6.59 -13.13
CA LYS A 429 -15.73 6.83 -13.04
C LYS A 429 -16.53 5.54 -13.15
N GLU A 430 -16.24 4.71 -14.15
CA GLU A 430 -16.93 3.43 -14.35
C GLU A 430 -16.69 2.47 -13.19
N LEU A 431 -15.45 2.41 -12.67
CA LEU A 431 -15.08 1.60 -11.50
C LEU A 431 -15.86 2.02 -10.24
N ILE A 432 -15.95 3.31 -9.96
CA ILE A 432 -16.67 3.82 -8.78
C ILE A 432 -18.17 3.58 -8.91
N VAL A 433 -18.77 3.91 -10.06
CA VAL A 433 -20.20 3.73 -10.29
C VAL A 433 -20.59 2.25 -10.17
N TRP A 434 -19.80 1.36 -10.78
CA TRP A 434 -20.02 -0.07 -10.63
C TRP A 434 -19.80 -0.53 -9.18
N GLY A 435 -18.72 -0.09 -8.55
CA GLY A 435 -18.33 -0.51 -7.21
C GLY A 435 -19.35 -0.14 -6.14
N ARG A 436 -19.90 1.08 -6.18
CA ARG A 436 -20.99 1.53 -5.28
C ARG A 436 -22.20 0.61 -5.33
N ASN A 437 -22.51 0.06 -6.48
CA ASN A 437 -23.64 -0.86 -6.68
C ASN A 437 -23.32 -2.31 -6.31
N ASN A 438 -22.05 -2.65 -6.09
CA ASN A 438 -21.63 -4.05 -5.98
C ASN A 438 -20.74 -4.37 -4.76
N GLY A 439 -20.76 -3.52 -3.72
CA GLY A 439 -20.11 -3.82 -2.45
C GLY A 439 -18.71 -3.26 -2.31
N MET A 440 -18.40 -2.18 -3.04
CA MET A 440 -17.19 -1.42 -2.81
C MET A 440 -17.50 -0.24 -1.88
N ALA A 441 -16.90 -0.23 -0.68
CA ALA A 441 -17.13 0.77 0.35
C ALA A 441 -16.47 2.11 0.06
N GLY A 442 -15.44 2.12 -0.78
CA GLY A 442 -14.71 3.34 -1.08
C GLY A 442 -13.45 3.12 -1.89
N ILE A 443 -12.74 4.22 -2.11
CA ILE A 443 -11.51 4.28 -2.88
C ILE A 443 -10.53 5.26 -2.25
N ARG A 444 -9.24 4.92 -2.28
CA ARG A 444 -8.11 5.77 -1.89
C ARG A 444 -7.19 5.94 -3.11
N PRO A 445 -7.29 7.06 -3.85
CA PRO A 445 -6.24 7.43 -4.79
C PRO A 445 -4.92 7.57 -4.05
N TRP A 446 -3.93 6.73 -4.42
CA TRP A 446 -2.66 6.70 -3.71
C TRP A 446 -1.73 7.81 -4.20
N ALA A 447 -1.29 8.65 -3.29
CA ALA A 447 -0.30 9.71 -3.52
C ALA A 447 -0.61 10.59 -4.75
N PRO A 448 -1.80 11.18 -4.86
CA PRO A 448 -2.21 11.92 -6.06
C PRO A 448 -1.38 13.19 -6.31
N GLU A 449 -0.72 13.70 -5.27
CA GLU A 449 0.12 14.89 -5.29
C GLU A 449 1.58 14.63 -5.66
N LEU A 450 2.02 13.37 -5.77
CA LEU A 450 3.43 13.03 -6.01
C LEU A 450 3.76 12.94 -7.51
N ASP A 451 4.77 13.72 -7.95
CA ASP A 451 5.20 13.79 -9.36
C ASP A 451 5.84 12.48 -9.90
N TRP A 452 6.14 11.51 -9.04
CA TRP A 452 6.77 10.24 -9.38
C TRP A 452 5.85 9.01 -9.26
N ALA A 453 4.62 9.20 -8.74
CA ALA A 453 3.63 8.13 -8.59
C ALA A 453 2.68 8.06 -9.81
N ASN A 454 1.39 8.12 -9.59
CA ASN A 454 0.35 8.29 -10.63
C ASN A 454 -0.31 9.66 -10.44
N PRO A 455 0.38 10.77 -10.80
CA PRO A 455 -0.02 12.10 -10.38
C PRO A 455 -1.36 12.54 -10.99
N TRP A 456 -2.15 13.21 -10.15
CA TRP A 456 -3.37 13.91 -10.57
C TRP A 456 -3.11 15.38 -10.93
N PHE A 457 -1.82 15.74 -11.02
CA PHE A 457 -1.35 17.09 -11.36
C PHE A 457 -0.27 17.05 -12.43
N ASP A 458 -0.23 18.09 -13.24
CA ASP A 458 0.86 18.39 -14.17
C ASP A 458 1.86 19.32 -13.48
N PHE A 459 3.11 18.92 -13.42
CA PHE A 459 4.17 19.62 -12.66
C PHE A 459 5.04 20.46 -13.55
N ASN A 460 5.05 21.78 -13.29
CA ASN A 460 5.99 22.70 -13.90
C ASN A 460 7.13 23.00 -12.91
N LYS A 461 8.32 22.43 -13.18
CA LYS A 461 9.51 22.56 -12.32
C LYS A 461 10.10 23.96 -12.32
N ASP A 462 9.90 24.73 -13.37
CA ASP A 462 10.45 26.08 -13.49
C ASP A 462 9.63 27.10 -12.69
N THR A 463 8.32 26.98 -12.71
CA THR A 463 7.40 27.87 -11.98
C THR A 463 7.02 27.34 -10.61
N LYS A 464 7.40 26.09 -10.28
CA LYS A 464 6.98 25.42 -9.06
C LYS A 464 5.45 25.38 -8.91
N THR A 465 4.76 25.06 -10.00
CA THR A 465 3.30 24.96 -10.04
C THR A 465 2.89 23.54 -10.41
N ALA A 466 1.92 22.99 -9.67
CA ALA A 466 1.25 21.72 -9.95
C ALA A 466 -0.21 22.01 -10.34
N THR A 467 -0.56 21.80 -11.60
CA THR A 467 -1.89 22.08 -12.13
C THR A 467 -2.74 20.81 -12.16
N ALA A 468 -3.93 20.86 -11.61
CA ALA A 468 -4.83 19.70 -11.51
C ALA A 468 -5.23 19.17 -12.90
N LYS A 469 -5.14 17.86 -13.08
CA LYS A 469 -5.66 17.11 -14.24
C LYS A 469 -7.17 16.99 -14.11
N MET A 470 -7.88 18.01 -14.55
CA MET A 470 -9.31 18.22 -14.29
C MET A 470 -10.20 17.07 -14.77
N ALA A 471 -9.75 16.28 -15.75
CA ALA A 471 -10.49 15.09 -16.19
C ALA A 471 -10.67 14.09 -15.02
N LEU A 472 -9.60 13.81 -14.24
CA LEU A 472 -9.62 12.90 -13.10
C LEU A 472 -10.47 13.45 -11.94
N PHE A 473 -10.27 14.72 -11.58
CA PHE A 473 -11.02 15.37 -10.49
C PHE A 473 -12.52 15.43 -10.78
N ASN A 474 -12.91 15.82 -11.99
CA ASN A 474 -14.32 15.87 -12.40
C ASN A 474 -14.93 14.45 -12.45
N ALA A 475 -14.20 13.46 -12.96
CA ALA A 475 -14.67 12.08 -12.98
C ALA A 475 -14.93 11.54 -11.57
N LEU A 476 -14.05 11.82 -10.60
CA LEU A 476 -14.26 11.48 -9.19
C LEU A 476 -15.53 12.15 -8.66
N LYS A 477 -15.62 13.47 -8.79
CA LYS A 477 -16.77 14.26 -8.31
C LYS A 477 -18.10 13.76 -8.88
N GLU A 478 -18.15 13.49 -10.17
CA GLU A 478 -19.34 12.98 -10.84
C GLU A 478 -19.70 11.54 -10.43
N ALA A 479 -18.68 10.70 -10.15
CA ALA A 479 -18.91 9.31 -9.78
C ALA A 479 -19.43 9.15 -8.35
N VAL A 480 -19.12 10.09 -7.45
CA VAL A 480 -19.53 10.04 -6.04
C VAL A 480 -20.77 10.85 -5.74
N ALA A 481 -21.17 11.75 -6.64
CA ALA A 481 -22.43 12.48 -6.56
C ALA A 481 -23.61 11.50 -6.68
#